data_0f48fad0b3df8f0ee76fd5f82c6fbc64
#
_entry.id   0f48fad0b3df8f0ee76fd5f82c6fbc64
#
_cell.length_a   1.000
_cell.length_b   1.000
_cell.length_c   1.000
_cell.angle_alpha   90.00
_cell.angle_beta   90.00
_cell.angle_gamma   90.00
#
_symmetry.space_group_name_H-M   'P 1'
#
loop_
_entity.id
_entity.type
_entity.pdbx_description
1 polymer ?
#
loop_
_entity_poly.entity_id
_entity_poly.type
_entity_poly.pdbx_seq_one_letter_code
_entity_poly.pdbx_strand_id
1 'polypeptide(L)'
;MIIQCAQAVVDGELLKDCWIVVENNVITEIQEGVHTSPDRSISGTLIPAFVDIHCHGGAGQYFSGAHPEKVIEFHRSHGTGTIVASL
;
A
#
# COMPACT_ATOMS: atom_id res chain seq x y z
N MET A 1 12.98 7.86 1.26
CA MET A 1 12.74 7.46 -0.15
C MET A 1 11.71 8.40 -0.77
N ILE A 2 12.01 8.90 -1.93
CA ILE A 2 11.12 9.80 -2.68
C ILE A 2 10.49 9.02 -3.83
N ILE A 3 9.17 9.03 -3.89
CA ILE A 3 8.39 8.31 -4.90
C ILE A 3 7.60 9.32 -5.71
N GLN A 4 7.92 9.43 -7.00
CA GLN A 4 7.15 10.22 -7.95
C GLN A 4 5.97 9.39 -8.45
N CYS A 5 4.79 9.97 -8.43
CA CYS A 5 3.56 9.31 -8.86
C CYS A 5 2.92 10.10 -10.01
N ALA A 6 2.50 9.40 -11.06
CA ALA A 6 1.68 10.01 -12.11
C ALA A 6 0.33 10.46 -11.54
N GLN A 7 -0.22 9.65 -10.63
CA GLN A 7 -1.44 9.96 -9.90
C GLN A 7 -1.38 9.36 -8.50
N ALA A 8 -2.04 9.99 -7.54
CA ALA A 8 -2.23 9.43 -6.20
C ALA A 8 -3.58 9.88 -5.64
N VAL A 9 -4.21 8.99 -4.86
CA VAL A 9 -5.41 9.34 -4.10
C VAL A 9 -4.98 9.74 -2.69
N VAL A 10 -5.22 11.00 -2.34
CA VAL A 10 -4.85 11.58 -1.05
C VAL A 10 -6.08 12.25 -0.46
N ASP A 11 -6.48 11.85 0.74
CA ASP A 11 -7.66 12.40 1.43
C ASP A 11 -8.92 12.40 0.55
N GLY A 12 -9.12 11.33 -0.22
CA GLY A 12 -10.28 11.19 -1.11
C GLY A 12 -10.19 11.97 -2.41
N GLU A 13 -9.08 12.65 -2.67
CA GLU A 13 -8.86 13.42 -3.90
C GLU A 13 -7.80 12.76 -4.78
N LEU A 14 -8.02 12.83 -6.10
CA LEU A 14 -7.05 12.37 -7.08
C LEU A 14 -6.10 13.51 -7.43
N LEU A 15 -4.83 13.35 -7.06
CA LEU A 15 -3.75 14.26 -7.43
C LEU A 15 -3.02 13.72 -8.66
N LYS A 16 -2.72 14.60 -9.61
CA LYS A 16 -1.88 14.28 -10.78
C LYS A 16 -0.49 14.89 -10.56
N ASP A 17 0.54 14.14 -10.96
CA ASP A 17 1.94 14.56 -10.81
C ASP A 17 2.24 15.01 -9.38
N CYS A 18 2.37 14.06 -8.49
CA CYS A 18 2.76 14.32 -7.11
C CYS A 18 3.92 13.41 -6.69
N TRP A 19 4.58 13.78 -5.61
CA TRP A 19 5.64 12.96 -5.04
C TRP A 19 5.49 12.85 -3.53
N ILE A 20 5.91 11.71 -3.02
CA ILE A 20 5.74 11.31 -1.63
C ILE A 20 7.10 10.99 -1.04
N VAL A 21 7.36 11.49 0.16
CA VAL A 21 8.55 11.13 0.93
C VAL A 21 8.19 10.12 1.99
N VAL A 22 8.91 8.99 1.99
CA VAL A 22 8.76 7.92 2.98
C VAL A 22 10.07 7.79 3.75
N GLU A 23 10.01 7.95 5.05
CA GLU A 23 11.14 7.80 5.96
C GLU A 23 10.73 6.96 7.17
N ASN A 24 11.53 5.94 7.51
CA ASN A 24 11.24 5.04 8.63
C ASN A 24 9.81 4.46 8.60
N ASN A 25 9.36 4.03 7.42
CA ASN A 25 8.02 3.48 7.17
C ASN A 25 6.87 4.48 7.42
N VAL A 26 7.16 5.77 7.42
CA VAL A 26 6.17 6.84 7.59
C VAL A 26 6.21 7.77 6.39
N ILE A 27 5.04 8.15 5.89
CA ILE A 27 4.92 9.21 4.88
C ILE A 27 5.11 10.53 5.62
N THR A 28 6.21 11.23 5.31
CA THR A 28 6.55 12.49 5.98
C THR A 28 6.14 13.71 5.16
N GLU A 29 5.94 13.55 3.85
CA GLU A 29 5.62 14.68 2.96
C GLU A 29 4.88 14.18 1.73
N ILE A 30 3.90 14.97 1.26
CA ILE A 30 3.21 14.78 -0.01
C ILE A 30 3.18 16.14 -0.70
N GLN A 31 3.71 16.22 -1.91
CA GLN A 31 3.80 17.46 -2.68
C GLN A 31 3.26 17.27 -4.09
N GLU A 32 2.56 18.27 -4.61
CA GLU A 32 2.17 18.31 -6.01
C GLU A 32 3.36 18.74 -6.86
N GLY A 33 3.42 18.23 -8.08
CA GLY A 33 4.45 18.54 -9.05
C GLY A 33 5.37 17.37 -9.34
N VAL A 34 6.47 17.66 -10.04
CA VAL A 34 7.46 16.67 -10.47
C VAL A 34 8.75 16.90 -9.70
N HIS A 35 9.22 15.86 -9.02
CA HIS A 35 10.49 15.90 -8.32
C HIS A 35 11.65 15.70 -9.29
N THR A 36 12.72 16.49 -9.14
CA THR A 36 13.86 16.45 -10.07
C THR A 36 14.71 15.18 -9.94
N SER A 37 14.67 14.52 -8.79
CA SER A 37 15.51 13.34 -8.51
C SER A 37 14.78 12.32 -7.62
N PRO A 38 13.70 11.70 -8.12
CA PRO A 38 13.00 10.68 -7.33
C PRO A 38 13.80 9.39 -7.24
N ASP A 39 13.64 8.65 -6.15
CA ASP A 39 14.21 7.31 -6.01
C ASP A 39 13.43 6.28 -6.83
N ARG A 40 12.13 6.47 -6.96
CA ARG A 40 11.23 5.62 -7.76
C ARG A 40 10.19 6.47 -8.47
N SER A 41 9.72 5.99 -9.62
CA SER A 41 8.62 6.61 -10.37
C SER A 41 7.56 5.56 -10.66
N ILE A 42 6.32 5.90 -10.40
CA ILE A 42 5.15 5.04 -10.61
C ILE A 42 4.27 5.66 -11.68
N SER A 43 4.02 4.91 -12.75
CA SER A 43 3.18 5.35 -13.86
C SER A 43 1.67 5.14 -13.61
N GLY A 44 1.32 4.29 -12.67
CA GLY A 44 -0.06 4.03 -12.28
C GLY A 44 -0.58 5.03 -11.25
N THR A 45 -1.66 4.66 -10.59
CA THR A 45 -2.24 5.45 -9.50
C THR A 45 -1.86 4.84 -8.16
N LEU A 46 -1.21 5.62 -7.31
CA LEU A 46 -0.94 5.23 -5.93
C LEU A 46 -2.21 5.42 -5.11
N ILE A 47 -2.57 4.40 -4.36
CA ILE A 47 -3.72 4.44 -3.44
C ILE A 47 -3.28 3.98 -2.06
N PRO A 48 -4.00 4.33 -0.99
CA PRO A 48 -3.79 3.72 0.31
C PRO A 48 -3.96 2.21 0.24
N ALA A 49 -3.20 1.47 1.04
CA ALA A 49 -3.36 0.03 1.14
C ALA A 49 -4.77 -0.32 1.65
N PHE A 50 -5.28 -1.46 1.22
CA PHE A 50 -6.58 -1.93 1.67
C PHE A 50 -6.51 -2.37 3.14
N VAL A 51 -7.61 -2.14 3.85
CA VAL A 51 -7.84 -2.66 5.20
C VAL A 51 -8.95 -3.70 5.13
N ASP A 52 -8.61 -4.94 5.43
CA ASP A 52 -9.58 -6.04 5.46
C ASP A 52 -10.03 -6.26 6.91
N ILE A 53 -11.27 -5.95 7.18
CA ILE A 53 -11.82 -5.99 8.55
C ILE A 53 -12.35 -7.36 8.97
N HIS A 54 -12.39 -8.34 8.06
CA HIS A 54 -12.84 -9.68 8.37
C HIS A 54 -12.29 -10.67 7.36
N CYS A 55 -11.30 -11.48 7.77
CA CYS A 55 -10.64 -12.42 6.89
C CYS A 55 -10.29 -13.70 7.63
N HIS A 56 -10.74 -14.85 7.10
CA HIS A 56 -10.43 -16.17 7.67
C HIS A 56 -9.19 -16.80 7.07
N GLY A 57 -8.81 -16.43 5.85
CA GLY A 57 -7.68 -17.03 5.16
C GLY A 57 -7.52 -16.59 3.71
N GLY A 58 -6.73 -17.30 2.95
CA GLY A 58 -6.48 -17.09 1.54
C GLY A 58 -5.44 -18.06 1.00
N ALA A 59 -5.34 -18.17 -0.32
CA ALA A 59 -4.40 -19.06 -1.00
C ALA A 59 -4.47 -20.52 -0.52
N GLY A 60 -5.67 -20.99 -0.17
CA GLY A 60 -5.89 -22.34 0.34
C GLY A 60 -5.48 -22.56 1.79
N GLN A 61 -5.18 -21.50 2.54
CA GLN A 61 -4.78 -21.55 3.96
C GLN A 61 -5.77 -20.77 4.82
N TYR A 62 -5.89 -21.15 6.07
CA TYR A 62 -6.64 -20.44 7.11
C TYR A 62 -5.69 -19.81 8.12
N PHE A 63 -6.10 -18.71 8.77
CA PHE A 63 -5.32 -18.12 9.86
C PHE A 63 -5.17 -19.08 11.05
N SER A 64 -6.17 -19.93 11.28
CA SER A 64 -6.10 -20.98 12.31
C SER A 64 -5.25 -22.20 11.91
N GLY A 65 -4.71 -22.21 10.70
CA GLY A 65 -3.90 -23.33 10.19
C GLY A 65 -2.43 -23.23 10.57
N ALA A 66 -1.61 -24.09 9.94
CA ALA A 66 -0.20 -24.21 10.25
C ALA A 66 0.66 -23.05 9.72
N HIS A 67 0.18 -22.30 8.71
CA HIS A 67 0.97 -21.30 8.00
C HIS A 67 0.20 -19.99 7.80
N PRO A 68 -0.16 -19.26 8.89
CA PRO A 68 -0.86 -17.98 8.78
C PRO A 68 -0.04 -16.91 8.04
N GLU A 69 1.29 -17.00 8.07
CA GLU A 69 2.18 -16.10 7.34
C GLU A 69 1.96 -16.13 5.82
N LYS A 70 1.56 -17.28 5.27
CA LYS A 70 1.25 -17.40 3.84
C LYS A 70 -0.02 -16.65 3.45
N VAL A 71 -0.98 -16.59 4.36
CA VAL A 71 -2.21 -15.81 4.16
C VAL A 71 -1.88 -14.32 4.09
N ILE A 72 -1.03 -13.85 5.02
CA ILE A 72 -0.61 -12.45 5.07
C ILE A 72 0.14 -12.07 3.79
N GLU A 73 1.09 -12.89 3.35
CA GLU A 73 1.85 -12.65 2.12
C GLU A 73 0.94 -12.58 0.90
N PHE A 74 -0.03 -13.48 0.80
CA PHE A 74 -0.98 -13.51 -0.32
C PHE A 74 -1.78 -12.20 -0.40
N HIS A 75 -2.39 -11.78 0.70
CA HIS A 75 -3.20 -10.56 0.71
C HIS A 75 -2.34 -9.30 0.52
N ARG A 76 -1.13 -9.27 1.08
CA ARG A 76 -0.19 -8.16 0.88
C ARG A 76 0.18 -8.02 -0.61
N SER A 77 0.39 -9.13 -1.31
CA SER A 77 0.70 -9.10 -2.74
C SER A 77 -0.44 -8.55 -3.60
N HIS A 78 -1.66 -8.50 -3.06
CA HIS A 78 -2.85 -7.94 -3.70
C HIS A 78 -3.25 -6.56 -3.14
N GLY A 79 -2.38 -5.92 -2.36
CA GLY A 79 -2.56 -4.54 -1.91
C GLY A 79 -3.17 -4.37 -0.51
N THR A 80 -3.41 -5.45 0.23
CA THR A 80 -3.91 -5.36 1.60
C THR A 80 -2.77 -5.10 2.57
N GLY A 81 -2.83 -3.99 3.30
CA GLY A 81 -1.82 -3.59 4.28
C GLY A 81 -2.17 -3.96 5.72
N THR A 82 -3.44 -4.12 6.03
CA THR A 82 -3.94 -4.45 7.37
C THR A 82 -5.05 -5.48 7.27
N ILE A 83 -4.98 -6.51 8.10
CA ILE A 83 -5.97 -7.59 8.13
C ILE A 83 -6.42 -7.80 9.58
N VAL A 84 -7.74 -7.85 9.76
CA VAL A 84 -8.33 -8.34 11.02
C VAL A 84 -8.60 -9.83 10.83
N ALA A 85 -7.71 -10.65 11.37
CA ALA A 85 -7.79 -12.08 11.24
C ALA A 85 -8.93 -12.66 12.09
N SER A 86 -9.70 -13.54 11.49
CA SER A 86 -10.78 -14.28 12.15
C SER A 86 -10.44 -15.76 12.15
N LEU A 87 -10.66 -16.40 13.27
CA LEU A 87 -10.35 -17.82 13.48
C LEU A 87 -11.55 -18.72 13.21
#